data_a794da7b09461c790517b0a2177135ad
#
_entry.id   a794da7b09461c790517b0a2177135ad
#
_cell.length_a   1.000
_cell.length_b   1.000
_cell.length_c   1.000
_cell.angle_alpha   90.00
_cell.angle_beta   90.00
_cell.angle_gamma   90.00
#
_symmetry.space_group_name_H-M   'P 1'
#
loop_
_entity.id
_entity.type
_entity.pdbx_description
1 polymer ?
#
loop_
_entity_poly.entity_id
_entity_poly.type
_entity_poly.pdbx_seq_one_letter_code
_entity_poly.pdbx_strand_id
1 'polypeptide(L)'
;DSQSLERHGQWPWSRDLMAQLVHRILAGQPLALGIDMLFSERDRYSPAVLAERLPALSGAALAKLDEPDEVFAKALSQGPTVLAVVGVAQPLPGSQQPYKPLPALAEAKLAEKPLIRFPAALASRPQLEAAAAGEGLINASPDKLNSSTDRGVLRRTPTIAFIDQQPFLSMPLEMVRLALGEEGRVVPEVSRHGMERIRIGDYSLPTQANGELLIHFGRANSHYHLSAIRHWLGLAG
;
A
#
# COMPACT_ATOMS: atom_id res chain seq x y z
N ASP A 1 0.48 -7.32 18.01
CA ASP A 1 1.02 -8.06 19.17
C ASP A 1 -0.10 -8.45 20.13
N SER A 2 0.19 -9.27 21.15
CA SER A 2 -0.79 -9.79 22.10
C SER A 2 -1.52 -8.68 22.88
N GLN A 3 -0.83 -7.64 23.29
CA GLN A 3 -1.42 -6.53 24.04
C GLN A 3 -2.43 -5.75 23.20
N SER A 4 -2.14 -5.55 21.91
CA SER A 4 -3.08 -4.92 20.98
C SER A 4 -4.34 -5.78 20.80
N LEU A 5 -4.18 -7.10 20.71
CA LEU A 5 -5.31 -8.02 20.57
C LEU A 5 -6.15 -8.11 21.85
N GLU A 6 -5.52 -8.09 23.02
CA GLU A 6 -6.25 -8.04 24.31
C GLU A 6 -7.08 -6.78 24.46
N ARG A 7 -6.54 -5.64 24.02
CA ARG A 7 -7.20 -4.32 24.17
C ARG A 7 -8.25 -4.04 23.12
N HIS A 8 -8.01 -4.41 21.88
CA HIS A 8 -8.82 -4.03 20.72
C HIS A 8 -9.56 -5.19 20.05
N GLY A 9 -9.40 -6.40 20.59
CA GLY A 9 -9.98 -7.60 20.03
C GLY A 9 -9.17 -8.17 18.85
N GLN A 10 -9.71 -9.24 18.27
CA GLN A 10 -9.07 -9.97 17.19
C GLN A 10 -9.01 -9.18 15.89
N TRP A 11 -7.90 -9.35 15.18
CA TRP A 11 -7.72 -8.91 13.80
C TRP A 11 -8.65 -9.69 12.83
N PRO A 12 -9.15 -9.07 11.74
CA PRO A 12 -8.96 -7.69 11.32
C PRO A 12 -9.80 -6.69 12.14
N TRP A 13 -9.19 -5.54 12.44
CA TRP A 13 -9.87 -4.46 13.16
C TRP A 13 -10.87 -3.71 12.26
N SER A 14 -11.85 -3.03 12.88
CA SER A 14 -12.78 -2.17 12.16
C SER A 14 -12.09 -0.97 11.53
N ARG A 15 -12.71 -0.40 10.50
CA ARG A 15 -12.19 0.83 9.86
C ARG A 15 -12.16 2.01 10.83
N ASP A 16 -13.06 2.06 11.80
CA ASP A 16 -13.05 3.10 12.84
C ASP A 16 -11.79 3.02 13.70
N LEU A 17 -11.38 1.82 14.08
CA LEU A 17 -10.16 1.62 14.85
C LEU A 17 -8.93 1.90 14.00
N MET A 18 -8.95 1.52 12.72
CA MET A 18 -7.90 1.87 11.76
C MET A 18 -7.82 3.39 11.55
N ALA A 19 -8.95 4.08 11.47
CA ALA A 19 -8.99 5.54 11.38
C ALA A 19 -8.34 6.21 12.60
N GLN A 20 -8.65 5.73 13.81
CA GLN A 20 -8.01 6.23 15.04
C GLN A 20 -6.50 6.00 15.03
N LEU A 21 -6.04 4.82 14.57
CA LEU A 21 -4.61 4.53 14.44
C LEU A 21 -3.93 5.49 13.47
N VAL A 22 -4.48 5.64 12.27
CA VAL A 22 -3.96 6.56 11.24
C VAL A 22 -3.93 8.00 11.77
N HIS A 23 -5.02 8.46 12.38
CA HIS A 23 -5.09 9.81 12.95
C HIS A 23 -3.99 10.06 13.99
N ARG A 24 -3.74 9.10 14.89
CA ARG A 24 -2.67 9.21 15.90
C ARG A 24 -1.28 9.22 15.26
N ILE A 25 -1.03 8.40 14.24
CA ILE A 25 0.25 8.39 13.54
C ILE A 25 0.46 9.73 12.82
N LEU A 26 -0.56 10.23 12.12
CA LEU A 26 -0.49 11.51 11.40
C LEU A 26 -0.31 12.72 12.33
N ALA A 27 -0.77 12.66 13.59
CA ALA A 27 -0.52 13.70 14.59
C ALA A 27 0.98 13.91 14.86
N GLY A 28 1.84 12.91 14.62
CA GLY A 28 3.30 13.02 14.66
C GLY A 28 3.94 13.57 13.40
N GLN A 29 3.15 14.00 12.44
CA GLN A 29 3.62 14.61 11.20
C GLN A 29 4.65 13.75 10.43
N PRO A 30 4.38 12.47 10.16
CA PRO A 30 5.28 11.67 9.36
C PRO A 30 5.37 12.23 7.93
N LEU A 31 6.53 12.09 7.30
CA LEU A 31 6.73 12.49 5.90
C LEU A 31 5.89 11.64 4.93
N ALA A 32 5.64 10.40 5.27
CA ALA A 32 4.73 9.49 4.56
C ALA A 32 4.30 8.34 5.48
N LEU A 33 3.09 7.81 5.26
CA LEU A 33 2.55 6.64 5.96
C LEU A 33 2.12 5.60 4.94
N GLY A 34 2.87 4.50 4.84
CA GLY A 34 2.48 3.32 4.04
C GLY A 34 1.62 2.36 4.85
N ILE A 35 0.53 1.90 4.26
CA ILE A 35 -0.40 0.94 4.87
C ILE A 35 -0.41 -0.32 4.01
N ASP A 36 0.41 -1.30 4.41
CA ASP A 36 0.59 -2.59 3.71
C ASP A 36 -0.59 -3.54 4.03
N MET A 37 -1.78 -3.11 3.63
CA MET A 37 -3.04 -3.84 3.80
C MET A 37 -4.00 -3.49 2.68
N LEU A 38 -4.82 -4.48 2.28
CA LEU A 38 -5.90 -4.29 1.32
C LEU A 38 -7.24 -4.20 2.05
N PHE A 39 -8.03 -3.20 1.68
CA PHE A 39 -9.37 -2.95 2.19
C PHE A 39 -10.40 -3.10 1.06
N SER A 40 -10.39 -4.25 0.39
CA SER A 40 -11.19 -4.52 -0.80
C SER A 40 -12.68 -4.69 -0.53
N GLU A 41 -13.04 -5.12 0.68
CA GLU A 41 -14.43 -5.35 1.08
C GLU A 41 -14.94 -4.24 2.02
N ARG A 42 -16.27 -4.11 2.10
CA ARG A 42 -16.89 -3.24 3.10
C ARG A 42 -16.51 -3.68 4.51
N ASP A 43 -16.43 -2.72 5.41
CA ASP A 43 -16.30 -3.03 6.84
C ASP A 43 -17.48 -3.89 7.31
N ARG A 44 -17.17 -4.88 8.13
CA ARG A 44 -18.18 -5.79 8.70
C ARG A 44 -19.19 -5.11 9.65
N TYR A 45 -18.84 -3.92 10.13
CA TYR A 45 -19.70 -3.09 10.98
C TYR A 45 -20.41 -1.99 10.19
N SER A 46 -20.28 -1.95 8.87
CA SER A 46 -21.03 -1.04 8.03
C SER A 46 -22.53 -1.27 8.23
N PRO A 47 -23.36 -0.21 8.31
CA PRO A 47 -24.81 -0.32 8.48
C PRO A 47 -25.47 -1.26 7.48
N ALA A 48 -25.01 -1.27 6.24
CA ALA A 48 -25.51 -2.16 5.19
C ALA A 48 -25.23 -3.63 5.51
N VAL A 49 -24.00 -3.97 5.93
CA VAL A 49 -23.61 -5.34 6.28
C VAL A 49 -24.35 -5.79 7.56
N LEU A 50 -24.51 -4.89 8.53
CA LEU A 50 -25.28 -5.18 9.75
C LEU A 50 -26.76 -5.42 9.45
N ALA A 51 -27.37 -4.68 8.54
CA ALA A 51 -28.75 -4.90 8.10
C ALA A 51 -28.96 -6.29 7.50
N GLU A 52 -28.02 -6.76 6.70
CA GLU A 52 -28.06 -8.10 6.08
C GLU A 52 -27.89 -9.22 7.12
N ARG A 53 -26.97 -9.04 8.07
CA ARG A 53 -26.64 -10.07 9.07
C ARG A 53 -27.58 -10.12 10.26
N LEU A 54 -28.17 -8.99 10.61
CA LEU A 54 -29.01 -8.81 11.79
C LEU A 54 -30.34 -8.15 11.41
N PRO A 55 -31.24 -8.86 10.70
CA PRO A 55 -32.52 -8.30 10.23
C PRO A 55 -33.42 -7.78 11.35
N ALA A 56 -33.19 -8.22 12.59
CA ALA A 56 -33.92 -7.74 13.75
C ALA A 56 -33.52 -6.31 14.18
N LEU A 57 -32.40 -5.77 13.70
CA LEU A 57 -32.05 -4.38 13.98
C LEU A 57 -32.95 -3.43 13.20
N SER A 58 -33.53 -2.45 13.92
CA SER A 58 -34.37 -1.45 13.27
C SER A 58 -33.53 -0.55 12.35
N GLY A 59 -34.09 -0.19 11.19
CA GLY A 59 -33.44 0.76 10.25
C GLY A 59 -33.12 2.11 10.92
N ALA A 60 -33.94 2.54 11.90
CA ALA A 60 -33.67 3.75 12.66
C ALA A 60 -32.44 3.66 13.58
N ALA A 61 -32.11 2.46 14.07
CA ALA A 61 -30.86 2.25 14.82
C ALA A 61 -29.63 2.24 13.90
N LEU A 62 -29.74 1.58 12.74
CA LEU A 62 -28.68 1.51 11.75
C LEU A 62 -28.37 2.88 11.13
N ALA A 63 -29.40 3.71 10.90
CA ALA A 63 -29.25 5.05 10.33
C ALA A 63 -28.47 6.04 11.24
N LYS A 64 -28.24 5.68 12.50
CA LYS A 64 -27.44 6.47 13.45
C LYS A 64 -25.97 6.08 13.48
N LEU A 65 -25.60 5.00 12.80
CA LEU A 65 -24.22 4.55 12.74
C LEU A 65 -23.52 5.24 11.58
N ASP A 66 -22.31 5.71 11.85
CA ASP A 66 -21.42 6.20 10.80
C ASP A 66 -21.01 5.04 9.88
N GLU A 67 -20.72 5.34 8.61
CA GLU A 67 -20.15 4.37 7.70
C GLU A 67 -18.63 4.28 7.98
N PRO A 68 -18.13 3.14 8.48
CA PRO A 68 -16.73 3.03 8.89
C PRO A 68 -15.72 3.30 7.77
N ASP A 69 -16.06 2.93 6.53
CA ASP A 69 -15.22 3.23 5.38
C ASP A 69 -15.12 4.74 5.12
N GLU A 70 -16.16 5.54 5.38
CA GLU A 70 -16.11 7.01 5.25
C GLU A 70 -15.28 7.63 6.36
N VAL A 71 -15.40 7.14 7.58
CA VAL A 71 -14.60 7.57 8.73
C VAL A 71 -13.11 7.31 8.42
N PHE A 72 -12.79 6.15 7.87
CA PHE A 72 -11.42 5.79 7.51
C PHE A 72 -10.90 6.61 6.33
N ALA A 73 -11.71 6.81 5.29
CA ALA A 73 -11.37 7.68 4.16
C ALA A 73 -11.01 9.10 4.62
N LYS A 74 -11.81 9.66 5.55
CA LYS A 74 -11.52 10.96 6.15
C LYS A 74 -10.19 10.99 6.90
N ALA A 75 -9.84 9.92 7.62
CA ALA A 75 -8.54 9.84 8.29
C ALA A 75 -7.38 9.76 7.29
N LEU A 76 -7.53 8.98 6.22
CA LEU A 76 -6.54 8.85 5.15
C LEU A 76 -6.26 10.20 4.46
N SER A 77 -7.27 11.02 4.23
CA SER A 77 -7.12 12.32 3.55
C SER A 77 -6.41 13.40 4.37
N GLN A 78 -6.11 13.13 5.65
CA GLN A 78 -5.47 14.10 6.56
C GLN A 78 -3.93 14.16 6.44
N GLY A 79 -3.32 13.32 5.62
CA GLY A 79 -1.87 13.32 5.47
C GLY A 79 -1.35 12.50 4.30
N PRO A 80 -0.04 12.38 4.19
CA PRO A 80 0.62 11.69 3.07
C PRO A 80 0.52 10.16 3.21
N THR A 81 -0.66 9.62 3.05
CA THR A 81 -0.94 8.18 3.16
C THR A 81 -0.81 7.46 1.83
N VAL A 82 -0.25 6.26 1.85
CA VAL A 82 -0.11 5.36 0.68
C VAL A 82 -0.82 4.05 0.99
N LEU A 83 -1.77 3.65 0.17
CA LEU A 83 -2.45 2.36 0.26
C LEU A 83 -1.74 1.31 -0.61
N ALA A 84 -1.84 0.05 -0.17
CA ALA A 84 -1.29 -1.08 -0.89
C ALA A 84 -2.11 -1.44 -2.12
N VAL A 85 -1.40 -1.83 -3.19
CA VAL A 85 -1.95 -2.45 -4.40
C VAL A 85 -1.19 -3.71 -4.69
N VAL A 86 -1.89 -4.79 -5.05
CA VAL A 86 -1.30 -6.07 -5.46
C VAL A 86 -1.65 -6.35 -6.90
N GLY A 87 -0.63 -6.34 -7.77
CA GLY A 87 -0.78 -6.82 -9.13
C GLY A 87 -1.01 -8.34 -9.15
N VAL A 88 -1.98 -8.82 -9.93
CA VAL A 88 -2.33 -10.23 -10.03
C VAL A 88 -2.17 -10.75 -11.45
N ALA A 89 -1.71 -12.01 -11.58
CA ALA A 89 -1.45 -12.63 -12.87
C ALA A 89 -2.74 -12.98 -13.66
N GLN A 90 -3.86 -13.06 -12.97
CA GLN A 90 -5.19 -13.29 -13.56
C GLN A 90 -6.22 -12.45 -12.81
N PRO A 91 -7.23 -11.91 -13.49
CA PRO A 91 -8.33 -11.24 -12.82
C PRO A 91 -9.01 -12.18 -11.80
N LEU A 92 -9.22 -11.71 -10.61
CA LEU A 92 -9.90 -12.41 -9.52
C LEU A 92 -11.23 -11.73 -9.22
N PRO A 93 -12.22 -12.43 -8.64
CA PRO A 93 -13.39 -11.77 -8.09
C PRO A 93 -12.95 -10.63 -7.13
N GLY A 94 -13.45 -9.44 -7.36
CA GLY A 94 -13.04 -8.25 -6.59
C GLY A 94 -11.77 -7.54 -7.08
N SER A 95 -11.08 -8.05 -8.12
CA SER A 95 -10.01 -7.27 -8.76
C SER A 95 -10.60 -6.01 -9.40
N GLN A 96 -9.97 -4.91 -9.15
CA GLN A 96 -10.34 -3.62 -9.72
C GLN A 96 -9.10 -2.87 -10.19
N GLN A 97 -9.31 -1.86 -11.01
CA GLN A 97 -8.23 -0.99 -11.45
C GLN A 97 -7.83 -0.06 -10.29
N PRO A 98 -6.53 0.09 -10.03
CA PRO A 98 -6.04 1.08 -9.08
C PRO A 98 -6.48 2.49 -9.48
N TYR A 99 -6.74 3.32 -8.48
CA TYR A 99 -7.33 4.63 -8.68
C TYR A 99 -6.32 5.71 -9.11
N LYS A 100 -5.08 5.64 -8.61
CA LYS A 100 -4.07 6.70 -8.79
C LYS A 100 -2.78 6.18 -9.45
N PRO A 101 -2.78 5.89 -10.75
CA PRO A 101 -1.54 5.65 -11.47
C PRO A 101 -0.70 6.94 -11.51
N LEU A 102 0.59 6.82 -11.75
CA LEU A 102 1.49 7.95 -11.89
C LEU A 102 1.54 8.44 -13.36
N PRO A 103 0.82 9.49 -13.74
CA PRO A 103 0.78 9.97 -15.12
C PRO A 103 2.16 10.36 -15.66
N ALA A 104 3.02 10.92 -14.81
CA ALA A 104 4.37 11.34 -15.19
C ALA A 104 5.25 10.19 -15.70
N LEU A 105 4.95 8.94 -15.35
CA LEU A 105 5.66 7.77 -15.86
C LEU A 105 5.15 7.29 -17.23
N ALA A 106 3.96 7.69 -17.62
CA ALA A 106 3.38 7.31 -18.92
C ALA A 106 4.12 7.97 -20.11
N GLU A 107 4.75 9.12 -19.89
CA GLU A 107 5.55 9.82 -20.91
C GLU A 107 6.91 9.16 -21.18
N ALA A 108 7.43 8.40 -20.22
CA ALA A 108 8.64 7.66 -20.43
C ALA A 108 8.36 6.45 -21.33
N LYS A 109 9.26 6.15 -22.27
CA LYS A 109 9.15 4.98 -23.19
C LYS A 109 9.30 3.64 -22.42
N LEU A 110 8.51 3.49 -21.34
CA LEU A 110 8.55 2.32 -20.46
C LEU A 110 7.69 1.16 -21.00
N ALA A 111 6.68 1.48 -21.79
CA ALA A 111 5.74 0.49 -22.32
C ALA A 111 6.43 -0.62 -23.13
N GLU A 112 7.52 -0.31 -23.81
CA GLU A 112 8.31 -1.24 -24.64
C GLU A 112 9.42 -1.97 -23.85
N LYS A 113 9.58 -1.68 -22.55
CA LYS A 113 10.67 -2.24 -21.73
C LYS A 113 10.23 -3.54 -21.06
N PRO A 114 11.18 -4.42 -20.69
CA PRO A 114 10.89 -5.73 -20.08
C PRO A 114 10.51 -5.58 -18.58
N LEU A 115 9.68 -4.60 -18.26
CA LEU A 115 9.20 -4.38 -16.91
C LEU A 115 8.11 -5.40 -16.52
N ILE A 116 7.96 -5.61 -15.23
CA ILE A 116 6.94 -6.49 -14.68
C ILE A 116 5.55 -5.95 -15.03
N ARG A 117 4.65 -6.85 -15.45
CA ARG A 117 3.29 -6.51 -15.87
C ARG A 117 2.27 -7.43 -15.24
N PHE A 118 1.18 -6.83 -14.81
CA PHE A 118 0.02 -7.50 -14.27
C PHE A 118 -1.23 -7.12 -15.07
N PRO A 119 -2.07 -8.07 -15.47
CA PRO A 119 -3.31 -7.77 -16.20
C PRO A 119 -4.39 -7.15 -15.32
N ALA A 120 -4.29 -7.30 -14.01
CA ALA A 120 -5.26 -6.75 -13.05
C ALA A 120 -4.60 -6.52 -11.69
N ALA A 121 -5.35 -5.91 -10.76
CA ALA A 121 -4.92 -5.71 -9.39
C ALA A 121 -6.01 -6.04 -8.37
N LEU A 122 -5.57 -6.37 -7.18
CA LEU A 122 -6.36 -6.23 -5.95
C LEU A 122 -5.96 -4.92 -5.29
N ALA A 123 -6.95 -4.13 -4.96
CA ALA A 123 -6.77 -2.81 -4.38
C ALA A 123 -7.83 -2.56 -3.29
N SER A 124 -7.74 -1.47 -2.59
CA SER A 124 -8.72 -1.08 -1.60
C SER A 124 -10.03 -0.61 -2.26
N ARG A 125 -11.05 -0.34 -1.48
CA ARG A 125 -12.29 0.24 -2.01
C ARG A 125 -12.04 1.61 -2.63
N PRO A 126 -12.72 1.95 -3.76
CA PRO A 126 -12.44 3.19 -4.50
C PRO A 126 -12.48 4.46 -3.66
N GLN A 127 -13.38 4.53 -2.67
CA GLN A 127 -13.48 5.68 -1.77
C GLN A 127 -12.27 5.86 -0.87
N LEU A 128 -11.63 4.75 -0.45
CA LEU A 128 -10.41 4.78 0.37
C LEU A 128 -9.21 5.19 -0.50
N GLU A 129 -9.13 4.67 -1.70
CA GLU A 129 -8.09 4.99 -2.66
C GLU A 129 -8.17 6.45 -3.12
N ALA A 130 -9.39 6.95 -3.36
CA ALA A 130 -9.59 8.37 -3.66
C ALA A 130 -9.10 9.29 -2.53
N ALA A 131 -9.26 8.86 -1.28
CA ALA A 131 -8.89 9.63 -0.11
C ALA A 131 -7.40 9.58 0.22
N ALA A 132 -6.71 8.48 -0.08
CA ALA A 132 -5.27 8.37 0.14
C ALA A 132 -4.47 9.30 -0.79
N ALA A 133 -3.29 9.72 -0.37
CA ALA A 133 -2.41 10.57 -1.18
C ALA A 133 -1.75 9.79 -2.33
N GLY A 134 -1.54 8.49 -2.18
CA GLY A 134 -0.93 7.62 -3.19
C GLY A 134 -1.30 6.16 -3.04
N GLU A 135 -0.89 5.39 -4.04
CA GLU A 135 -1.01 3.94 -4.09
C GLU A 135 0.34 3.34 -4.47
N GLY A 136 0.71 2.24 -3.81
CA GLY A 136 1.99 1.61 -4.05
C GLY A 136 1.91 0.10 -4.14
N LEU A 137 2.63 -0.47 -5.11
CA LEU A 137 2.75 -1.92 -5.28
C LEU A 137 3.48 -2.57 -4.12
N ILE A 138 2.91 -3.65 -3.60
CA ILE A 138 3.53 -4.48 -2.56
C ILE A 138 3.97 -5.85 -3.08
N ASN A 139 3.91 -6.05 -4.40
CA ASN A 139 4.37 -7.29 -5.00
C ASN A 139 5.85 -7.53 -4.74
N ALA A 140 6.14 -8.71 -4.25
CA ALA A 140 7.49 -9.20 -4.07
C ALA A 140 7.54 -10.68 -4.46
N SER A 141 8.49 -11.05 -5.29
CA SER A 141 8.66 -12.42 -5.73
C SER A 141 9.99 -12.99 -5.20
N PRO A 142 9.96 -14.08 -4.43
CA PRO A 142 11.19 -14.73 -4.02
C PRO A 142 11.97 -15.23 -5.23
N ASP A 143 13.29 -15.18 -5.16
CA ASP A 143 14.14 -15.80 -6.17
C ASP A 143 13.81 -17.29 -6.25
N LYS A 144 13.59 -17.80 -7.44
CA LYS A 144 13.44 -19.24 -7.67
C LYS A 144 14.82 -19.88 -7.49
N LEU A 145 15.01 -20.57 -6.39
CA LEU A 145 16.16 -21.41 -6.18
C LEU A 145 15.92 -22.80 -6.79
N ASN A 146 16.99 -23.42 -7.29
CA ASN A 146 16.93 -24.66 -8.07
C ASN A 146 16.57 -25.93 -7.25
N SER A 147 16.12 -25.80 -6.00
CA SER A 147 15.75 -26.94 -5.19
C SER A 147 14.32 -26.82 -4.66
N SER A 148 13.61 -27.94 -4.65
CA SER A 148 12.22 -28.05 -4.18
C SER A 148 12.05 -27.81 -2.66
N THR A 149 13.13 -27.68 -1.91
CA THR A 149 13.14 -27.46 -0.47
C THR A 149 13.44 -26.02 -0.06
N ASP A 150 13.83 -25.18 -1.01
CA ASP A 150 14.19 -23.79 -0.74
C ASP A 150 12.95 -22.91 -0.77
N ARG A 151 12.56 -22.42 0.40
CA ARG A 151 11.59 -21.32 0.54
C ARG A 151 12.25 -20.06 0.00
N GLY A 152 12.13 -19.77 -1.28
CA GLY A 152 12.82 -18.69 -1.97
C GLY A 152 13.06 -17.45 -1.10
N VAL A 153 14.28 -16.94 -1.14
CA VAL A 153 14.66 -15.72 -0.41
C VAL A 153 14.27 -14.50 -1.25
N LEU A 154 13.57 -13.57 -0.64
CA LEU A 154 13.26 -12.30 -1.28
C LEU A 154 14.53 -11.44 -1.33
N ARG A 155 15.09 -11.24 -2.52
CA ARG A 155 16.28 -10.43 -2.73
C ARG A 155 16.03 -9.20 -3.59
N ARG A 156 14.90 -9.17 -4.28
CA ARG A 156 14.56 -8.11 -5.24
C ARG A 156 13.14 -7.64 -5.03
N THR A 157 12.92 -6.38 -5.36
CA THR A 157 11.59 -5.78 -5.40
C THR A 157 11.47 -4.92 -6.66
N PRO A 158 10.32 -4.91 -7.34
CA PRO A 158 10.12 -4.00 -8.46
C PRO A 158 10.17 -2.55 -7.97
N THR A 159 10.72 -1.66 -8.78
CA THR A 159 10.61 -0.21 -8.56
C THR A 159 9.36 0.33 -9.22
N ILE A 160 9.14 -0.12 -10.45
CA ILE A 160 7.97 0.18 -11.29
C ILE A 160 7.45 -1.13 -11.84
N ALA A 161 6.13 -1.31 -11.82
CA ALA A 161 5.45 -2.34 -12.59
C ALA A 161 4.22 -1.75 -13.27
N PHE A 162 3.71 -2.44 -14.27
CA PHE A 162 2.49 -2.06 -14.96
C PHE A 162 1.30 -2.87 -14.46
N ILE A 163 0.18 -2.19 -14.26
CA ILE A 163 -1.13 -2.81 -14.09
C ILE A 163 -2.01 -2.28 -15.22
N ASP A 164 -2.50 -3.17 -16.07
CA ASP A 164 -3.29 -2.83 -17.25
C ASP A 164 -2.71 -1.63 -18.02
N GLN A 165 -1.43 -1.74 -18.39
CA GLN A 165 -0.65 -0.73 -19.11
C GLN A 165 -0.37 0.59 -18.36
N GLN A 166 -0.84 0.74 -17.13
CA GLN A 166 -0.56 1.91 -16.30
C GLN A 166 0.61 1.66 -15.35
N PRO A 167 1.59 2.56 -15.28
CA PRO A 167 2.76 2.39 -14.42
C PRO A 167 2.44 2.76 -12.96
N PHE A 168 2.91 1.90 -12.04
CA PHE A 168 2.85 2.11 -10.60
C PHE A 168 4.22 1.97 -9.97
N LEU A 169 4.52 2.80 -8.98
CA LEU A 169 5.68 2.61 -8.13
C LEU A 169 5.44 1.50 -7.10
N SER A 170 6.51 0.90 -6.63
CA SER A 170 6.44 0.13 -5.38
C SER A 170 6.11 1.06 -4.21
N MET A 171 5.45 0.52 -3.18
CA MET A 171 5.02 1.32 -2.02
C MET A 171 6.16 2.10 -1.36
N PRO A 172 7.37 1.53 -1.13
CA PRO A 172 8.47 2.30 -0.56
C PRO A 172 8.87 3.50 -1.42
N LEU A 173 8.87 3.35 -2.74
CA LEU A 173 9.23 4.45 -3.64
C LEU A 173 8.14 5.50 -3.75
N GLU A 174 6.87 5.11 -3.69
CA GLU A 174 5.76 6.05 -3.63
C GLU A 174 5.79 6.85 -2.31
N MET A 175 6.13 6.20 -1.19
CA MET A 175 6.33 6.90 0.08
C MET A 175 7.48 7.92 0.00
N VAL A 176 8.60 7.55 -0.62
CA VAL A 176 9.72 8.50 -0.83
C VAL A 176 9.30 9.66 -1.73
N ARG A 177 8.55 9.38 -2.80
CA ARG A 177 8.02 10.42 -3.70
C ARG A 177 7.15 11.43 -2.94
N LEU A 178 6.22 10.95 -2.13
CA LEU A 178 5.37 11.82 -1.30
C LEU A 178 6.16 12.59 -0.24
N ALA A 179 7.13 11.93 0.39
CA ALA A 179 7.97 12.56 1.41
C ALA A 179 8.82 13.72 0.86
N LEU A 180 9.19 13.68 -0.41
CA LEU A 180 9.93 14.73 -1.10
C LEU A 180 9.01 15.83 -1.66
N GLY A 181 7.69 15.65 -1.65
CA GLY A 181 6.74 16.62 -2.16
C GLY A 181 7.00 16.97 -3.63
N GLU A 182 7.08 18.26 -3.96
CA GLU A 182 7.31 18.73 -5.33
C GLU A 182 8.67 18.31 -5.90
N GLU A 183 9.66 18.11 -5.05
CA GLU A 183 10.99 17.59 -5.42
C GLU A 183 10.94 16.09 -5.74
N GLY A 184 9.88 15.39 -5.37
CA GLY A 184 9.68 13.96 -5.59
C GLY A 184 9.40 13.54 -7.03
N ARG A 185 9.88 14.30 -8.02
CA ARG A 185 9.72 13.94 -9.43
C ARG A 185 10.41 12.61 -9.73
N VAL A 186 9.65 11.69 -10.31
CA VAL A 186 10.16 10.36 -10.70
C VAL A 186 10.61 10.38 -12.15
N VAL A 187 11.88 10.00 -12.38
CA VAL A 187 12.46 9.92 -13.71
C VAL A 187 13.12 8.55 -13.90
N PRO A 188 12.49 7.62 -14.63
CA PRO A 188 13.14 6.39 -15.04
C PRO A 188 14.11 6.66 -16.18
N GLU A 189 15.34 6.17 -16.04
CA GLU A 189 16.35 6.21 -17.07
C GLU A 189 16.43 4.84 -17.75
N VAL A 190 16.18 4.82 -19.05
CA VAL A 190 16.07 3.61 -19.84
C VAL A 190 17.02 3.61 -21.03
N SER A 191 17.59 2.45 -21.36
CA SER A 191 18.35 2.20 -22.57
C SER A 191 17.62 1.24 -23.51
N ARG A 192 18.26 0.83 -24.58
CA ARG A 192 17.76 -0.22 -25.48
C ARG A 192 17.55 -1.57 -24.77
N HIS A 193 18.32 -1.81 -23.71
CA HIS A 193 18.31 -3.09 -23.00
C HIS A 193 17.29 -3.17 -21.85
N GLY A 194 16.72 -2.05 -21.44
CA GLY A 194 15.77 -1.99 -20.32
C GLY A 194 15.99 -0.78 -19.45
N MET A 195 15.55 -0.88 -18.21
CA MET A 195 15.74 0.16 -17.22
C MET A 195 17.16 0.10 -16.65
N GLU A 196 17.80 1.23 -16.44
CA GLU A 196 19.14 1.33 -15.88
C GLU A 196 19.09 1.85 -14.44
N ARG A 197 18.23 2.84 -14.19
CA ARG A 197 18.02 3.42 -12.88
C ARG A 197 16.67 4.12 -12.78
N ILE A 198 16.27 4.39 -11.57
CA ILE A 198 15.15 5.28 -11.24
C ILE A 198 15.68 6.44 -10.39
N ARG A 199 15.31 7.65 -10.77
CA ARG A 199 15.63 8.84 -10.01
C ARG A 199 14.34 9.41 -9.40
N ILE A 200 14.41 9.77 -8.11
CA ILE A 200 13.33 10.45 -7.39
C ILE A 200 13.95 11.66 -6.70
N GLY A 201 13.61 12.85 -7.18
CA GLY A 201 14.35 14.06 -6.80
C GLY A 201 15.85 13.91 -7.08
N ASP A 202 16.67 14.14 -6.09
CA ASP A 202 18.13 14.01 -6.17
C ASP A 202 18.64 12.56 -5.95
N TYR A 203 17.78 11.65 -5.55
CA TYR A 203 18.15 10.25 -5.30
C TYR A 203 18.14 9.45 -6.60
N SER A 204 19.22 8.73 -6.85
CA SER A 204 19.39 7.86 -8.03
C SER A 204 19.69 6.43 -7.60
N LEU A 205 18.78 5.52 -7.95
CA LEU A 205 18.84 4.11 -7.58
C LEU A 205 19.09 3.25 -8.84
N PRO A 206 20.20 2.50 -8.93
CA PRO A 206 20.44 1.59 -10.03
C PRO A 206 19.44 0.44 -9.99
N THR A 207 18.97 0.01 -11.16
CA THR A 207 18.01 -1.08 -11.30
C THR A 207 18.55 -2.18 -12.23
N GLN A 208 17.92 -3.35 -12.15
CA GLN A 208 18.04 -4.36 -13.20
C GLN A 208 17.25 -3.91 -14.45
N ALA A 209 17.52 -4.53 -15.60
CA ALA A 209 16.83 -4.19 -16.86
C ALA A 209 15.30 -4.30 -16.79
N ASN A 210 14.79 -5.19 -15.94
CA ASN A 210 13.35 -5.38 -15.66
C ASN A 210 12.80 -4.42 -14.60
N GLY A 211 13.59 -3.45 -14.13
CA GLY A 211 13.17 -2.46 -13.15
C GLY A 211 13.22 -2.93 -11.69
N GLU A 212 13.83 -4.06 -11.38
CA GLU A 212 13.98 -4.52 -10.00
C GLU A 212 15.20 -3.90 -9.30
N LEU A 213 15.06 -3.68 -7.99
CA LEU A 213 16.16 -3.32 -7.08
C LEU A 213 16.57 -4.53 -6.24
N LEU A 214 17.88 -4.61 -5.94
CA LEU A 214 18.38 -5.50 -4.90
C LEU A 214 18.05 -4.92 -3.51
N ILE A 215 17.48 -5.76 -2.66
CA ILE A 215 17.16 -5.38 -1.29
C ILE A 215 18.42 -5.53 -0.42
N HIS A 216 18.85 -4.45 0.21
CA HIS A 216 19.90 -4.46 1.21
C HIS A 216 19.27 -4.66 2.59
N PHE A 217 19.29 -5.90 3.07
CA PHE A 217 18.82 -6.20 4.42
C PHE A 217 19.80 -5.65 5.46
N GLY A 218 19.27 -4.85 6.38
CA GLY A 218 20.02 -4.40 7.55
C GLY A 218 20.27 -5.53 8.55
N ARG A 219 21.10 -5.27 9.56
CA ARG A 219 21.27 -6.20 10.69
C ARG A 219 19.95 -6.35 11.44
N ALA A 220 19.70 -7.53 12.02
CA ALA A 220 18.60 -7.72 12.97
C ALA A 220 18.66 -6.62 14.04
N ASN A 221 17.52 -6.00 14.34
CA ASN A 221 17.39 -4.85 15.26
C ASN A 221 17.95 -3.49 14.76
N SER A 222 18.32 -3.35 13.49
CA SER A 222 18.69 -2.05 12.91
C SER A 222 17.49 -1.16 12.58
N HIS A 223 16.26 -1.66 12.73
CA HIS A 223 15.04 -0.94 12.41
C HIS A 223 14.37 -0.40 13.67
N TYR A 224 13.85 0.81 13.59
CA TYR A 224 13.00 1.40 14.63
C TYR A 224 11.67 0.65 14.64
N HIS A 225 11.46 -0.12 15.70
CA HIS A 225 10.38 -1.08 15.75
C HIS A 225 9.11 -0.57 16.42
N LEU A 226 8.15 -1.44 16.37
CA LEU A 226 6.94 -1.66 17.17
C LEU A 226 6.82 -0.88 18.50
N SER A 227 7.92 -0.59 19.19
CA SER A 227 7.94 0.31 20.34
C SER A 227 7.42 1.72 20.00
N ALA A 228 7.67 2.22 18.80
CA ALA A 228 7.11 3.47 18.35
C ALA A 228 5.59 3.35 18.21
N ILE A 229 5.08 2.31 17.55
CA ILE A 229 3.65 2.06 17.41
C ILE A 229 2.98 1.88 18.76
N ARG A 230 3.60 1.16 19.70
CA ARG A 230 3.11 1.02 21.09
C ARG A 230 3.00 2.35 21.80
N HIS A 231 4.02 3.18 21.71
CA HIS A 231 4.02 4.52 22.30
C HIS A 231 2.89 5.37 21.72
N TRP A 232 2.71 5.33 20.40
CA TRP A 232 1.69 6.09 19.68
C TRP A 232 0.28 5.61 19.96
N LEU A 233 0.08 4.31 20.16
CA LEU A 233 -1.20 3.75 20.58
C LEU A 233 -1.51 3.99 22.07
N GLY A 234 -0.61 4.62 22.82
CA GLY A 234 -0.74 4.80 24.25
C GLY A 234 -0.65 3.46 25.01
N LEU A 235 0.07 2.48 24.44
CA LEU A 235 0.31 1.17 25.02
C LEU A 235 1.65 1.11 25.79
N ALA A 236 2.33 2.26 25.92
CA ALA A 236 3.47 2.39 26.80
C ALA A 236 2.96 2.45 28.24
N GLY A 237 3.07 1.34 28.94
CA GLY A 237 3.00 1.18 30.36
C GLY A 237 4.34 0.66 30.83
#